data_fca996038a87d4c6a58565148a00c885
#
_entry.id   fca996038a87d4c6a58565148a00c885
#
_cell.length_a   1.000
_cell.length_b   1.000
_cell.length_c   1.000
_cell.angle_alpha   90.00
_cell.angle_beta   90.00
_cell.angle_gamma   90.00
#
_symmetry.space_group_name_H-M   'P 1'
#
loop_
_entity.id
_entity.type
_entity.pdbx_description
1 polymer ?
#
loop_
_entity_poly.entity_id
_entity_poly.type
_entity_poly.pdbx_seq_one_letter_code
_entity_poly.pdbx_strand_id
1 'polypeptide(L)'
;MRELKPGVRPIAEGEMVISHPADACVSQFGPITDGKLIQAKNHDYTAQELLGGSADLAAEFAEGEFATLYLSPRDYHRVHMPCDGTLRQMIYVPGDLFSVNPLTAENVPNLFARNERVVCIFDTEFGPMAQVLVGATIVGSIELIWAGTVTPPRGNTVYTWDYPATGDKSVVLKKGDEMGRFKLGSTVINLFAKDSIRFDDSMKNNAPTMMGTPYAQQLTQTATTSDVSE
;
A
#
# COMPACT_ATOMS: atom_id res chain seq x y z
N MET A 1 -17.95 -0.87 11.49
CA MET A 1 -17.35 -2.01 10.77
C MET A 1 -17.10 -3.15 11.74
N ARG A 2 -17.53 -4.35 11.38
CA ARG A 2 -17.35 -5.52 12.25
C ARG A 2 -15.90 -6.01 12.13
N GLU A 3 -15.37 -6.47 13.24
CA GLU A 3 -14.12 -7.25 13.26
C GLU A 3 -14.37 -8.65 12.71
N LEU A 4 -13.33 -9.25 12.16
CA LEU A 4 -13.35 -10.67 11.84
C LEU A 4 -13.35 -11.48 13.14
N LYS A 5 -14.00 -12.62 13.10
CA LYS A 5 -13.90 -13.57 14.23
C LYS A 5 -12.46 -14.09 14.30
N PRO A 6 -11.94 -14.34 15.50
CA PRO A 6 -10.60 -14.93 15.65
C PRO A 6 -10.44 -16.21 14.80
N GLY A 7 -9.31 -16.34 14.11
CA GLY A 7 -8.98 -17.52 13.31
C GLY A 7 -9.62 -17.63 11.93
N VAL A 8 -10.50 -16.68 11.51
CA VAL A 8 -11.13 -16.71 10.17
C VAL A 8 -10.16 -16.34 9.06
N ARG A 9 -9.12 -15.59 9.38
CA ARG A 9 -8.04 -15.19 8.46
C ARG A 9 -6.70 -15.54 9.10
N PRO A 10 -6.21 -16.79 8.92
CA PRO A 10 -4.87 -17.14 9.39
C PRO A 10 -3.83 -16.34 8.59
N ILE A 11 -2.83 -15.86 9.29
CA ILE A 11 -1.72 -15.14 8.66
C ILE A 11 -0.70 -16.16 8.17
N ALA A 12 -0.24 -16.02 6.93
CA ALA A 12 0.77 -16.87 6.34
C ALA A 12 2.04 -16.90 7.19
N GLU A 13 2.47 -18.11 7.54
CA GLU A 13 3.67 -18.34 8.34
C GLU A 13 4.95 -18.13 7.53
N GLY A 14 6.06 -17.90 8.20
CA GLY A 14 7.39 -17.69 7.64
C GLY A 14 7.82 -16.22 7.65
N GLU A 15 9.05 -15.98 8.07
CA GLU A 15 9.63 -14.64 8.20
C GLU A 15 9.75 -13.95 6.84
N MET A 16 10.07 -14.71 5.79
CA MET A 16 10.24 -14.18 4.43
C MET A 16 8.91 -14.01 3.68
N VAL A 17 7.79 -14.49 4.22
CA VAL A 17 6.49 -14.44 3.55
C VAL A 17 5.80 -13.12 3.87
N ILE A 18 5.45 -12.38 2.83
CA ILE A 18 4.62 -11.17 2.87
C ILE A 18 3.17 -11.60 2.64
N SER A 19 2.23 -11.16 3.48
CA SER A 19 0.83 -11.55 3.41
C SER A 19 -0.05 -10.50 2.73
N HIS A 20 -1.15 -10.92 2.11
CA HIS A 20 -2.15 -10.01 1.57
C HIS A 20 -2.69 -9.07 2.67
N PRO A 21 -2.70 -7.74 2.43
CA PRO A 21 -3.13 -6.77 3.44
C PRO A 21 -4.65 -6.66 3.59
N ALA A 22 -5.42 -7.20 2.66
CA ALA A 22 -6.88 -7.04 2.64
C ALA A 22 -7.59 -8.15 1.87
N ASP A 23 -8.88 -8.34 2.17
CA ASP A 23 -9.81 -9.05 1.28
C ASP A 23 -10.12 -8.10 0.13
N ALA A 24 -9.78 -8.49 -1.11
CA ALA A 24 -9.82 -7.61 -2.27
C ALA A 24 -9.85 -8.41 -3.59
N CYS A 25 -9.74 -7.69 -4.69
CA CYS A 25 -9.45 -8.22 -6.00
C CYS A 25 -8.18 -7.53 -6.53
N VAL A 26 -7.23 -8.29 -7.06
CA VAL A 26 -6.04 -7.74 -7.70
C VAL A 26 -6.46 -6.97 -8.95
N SER A 27 -6.27 -5.65 -8.94
CA SER A 27 -6.52 -4.83 -10.13
C SER A 27 -5.34 -4.89 -11.10
N GLN A 28 -4.17 -4.50 -10.63
CA GLN A 28 -2.90 -4.56 -11.36
C GLN A 28 -1.75 -4.86 -10.39
N PHE A 29 -0.69 -5.48 -10.88
CA PHE A 29 0.56 -5.67 -10.15
C PHE A 29 1.71 -5.86 -11.14
N GLY A 30 2.93 -5.63 -10.68
CA GLY A 30 4.15 -5.82 -11.46
C GLY A 30 5.21 -4.76 -11.18
N PRO A 31 6.20 -4.64 -12.07
CA PRO A 31 7.29 -3.69 -11.90
C PRO A 31 6.84 -2.23 -12.07
N ILE A 32 7.47 -1.36 -11.31
CA ILE A 32 7.43 0.09 -11.54
C ILE A 32 8.52 0.40 -12.54
N THR A 33 8.15 0.86 -13.72
CA THR A 33 9.10 1.12 -14.80
C THR A 33 9.20 2.62 -15.07
N ASP A 34 10.41 3.17 -15.03
CA ASP A 34 10.63 4.63 -15.17
C ASP A 34 9.76 5.45 -14.18
N GLY A 35 9.59 4.94 -12.97
CA GLY A 35 8.76 5.57 -11.93
C GLY A 35 7.26 5.51 -12.20
N LYS A 36 6.78 4.70 -13.15
CA LYS A 36 5.37 4.60 -13.53
C LYS A 36 4.75 3.28 -13.12
N LEU A 37 3.49 3.36 -12.69
CA LEU A 37 2.63 2.25 -12.34
C LEU A 37 1.52 2.10 -13.38
N ILE A 38 1.22 0.86 -13.77
CA ILE A 38 0.08 0.58 -14.65
C ILE A 38 -1.22 0.70 -13.83
N GLN A 39 -2.13 1.57 -14.27
CA GLN A 39 -3.47 1.70 -13.68
C GLN A 39 -4.46 0.71 -14.30
N ALA A 40 -4.48 0.67 -15.63
CA ALA A 40 -5.28 -0.18 -16.47
C ALA A 40 -4.70 -0.18 -17.90
N LYS A 41 -5.30 -0.91 -18.85
CA LYS A 41 -4.86 -0.89 -20.25
C LYS A 41 -4.82 0.54 -20.78
N ASN A 42 -3.64 0.98 -21.26
CA ASN A 42 -3.36 2.32 -21.80
C ASN A 42 -3.41 3.49 -20.79
N HIS A 43 -3.43 3.21 -19.51
CA HIS A 43 -3.33 4.22 -18.45
C HIS A 43 -2.21 3.85 -17.49
N ASP A 44 -1.31 4.78 -17.29
CA ASP A 44 -0.29 4.76 -16.24
C ASP A 44 -0.34 6.05 -15.43
N TYR A 45 0.31 6.06 -14.27
CA TYR A 45 0.54 7.22 -13.43
C TYR A 45 1.85 7.07 -12.70
N THR A 46 2.41 8.17 -12.19
CA THR A 46 3.73 8.13 -11.56
C THR A 46 3.66 7.82 -10.06
N ALA A 47 4.69 7.16 -9.55
CA ALA A 47 4.86 6.99 -8.10
C ALA A 47 4.95 8.35 -7.40
N GLN A 48 5.57 9.36 -8.03
CA GLN A 48 5.66 10.71 -7.48
C GLN A 48 4.26 11.33 -7.28
N GLU A 49 3.38 11.25 -8.25
CA GLU A 49 2.00 11.76 -8.11
C GLU A 49 1.25 10.98 -7.02
N LEU A 50 1.37 9.65 -7.01
CA LEU A 50 0.72 8.81 -6.01
C LEU A 50 1.15 9.16 -4.58
N LEU A 51 2.44 9.38 -4.36
CA LEU A 51 3.05 9.63 -3.06
C LEU A 51 2.96 11.10 -2.59
N GLY A 52 2.22 11.95 -3.30
CA GLY A 52 1.98 13.33 -2.87
C GLY A 52 2.97 14.36 -3.41
N GLY A 53 3.74 14.01 -4.44
CA GLY A 53 4.59 14.95 -5.19
C GLY A 53 6.08 14.93 -4.83
N SER A 54 6.50 14.23 -3.78
CA SER A 54 7.91 14.14 -3.39
C SER A 54 8.71 13.29 -4.39
N ALA A 55 9.69 13.91 -5.06
CA ALA A 55 10.59 13.21 -6.00
C ALA A 55 11.55 12.28 -5.26
N ASP A 56 12.07 12.71 -4.10
CA ASP A 56 13.00 11.90 -3.29
C ASP A 56 12.31 10.63 -2.78
N LEU A 57 11.09 10.76 -2.28
CA LEU A 57 10.31 9.61 -1.84
C LEU A 57 9.97 8.67 -3.00
N ALA A 58 9.60 9.21 -4.15
CA ALA A 58 9.30 8.41 -5.34
C ALA A 58 10.52 7.65 -5.87
N ALA A 59 11.71 8.22 -5.74
CA ALA A 59 12.95 7.58 -6.15
C ALA A 59 13.25 6.28 -5.40
N GLU A 60 12.78 6.14 -4.16
CA GLU A 60 12.93 4.91 -3.38
C GLU A 60 12.19 3.70 -4.02
N PHE A 61 11.18 3.97 -4.85
CA PHE A 61 10.32 2.96 -5.47
C PHE A 61 10.43 2.92 -7.00
N ALA A 62 11.30 3.73 -7.63
CA ALA A 62 11.28 3.99 -9.07
C ALA A 62 11.42 2.74 -9.95
N GLU A 63 12.18 1.75 -9.51
CA GLU A 63 12.44 0.47 -10.20
C GLU A 63 11.96 -0.73 -9.35
N GLY A 64 11.03 -0.49 -8.46
CA GLY A 64 10.49 -1.48 -7.54
C GLY A 64 9.31 -2.24 -8.10
N GLU A 65 8.50 -2.78 -7.19
CA GLU A 65 7.29 -3.54 -7.50
C GLU A 65 6.06 -2.86 -6.89
N PHE A 66 4.90 -3.01 -7.54
CA PHE A 66 3.64 -2.51 -6.98
C PHE A 66 2.51 -3.53 -7.11
N ALA A 67 1.49 -3.39 -6.27
CA ALA A 67 0.21 -4.04 -6.48
C ALA A 67 -0.94 -3.14 -6.04
N THR A 68 -1.98 -3.10 -6.86
CA THR A 68 -3.24 -2.37 -6.65
C THR A 68 -4.34 -3.37 -6.33
N LEU A 69 -4.91 -3.26 -5.14
CA LEU A 69 -5.94 -4.14 -4.59
C LEU A 69 -7.26 -3.37 -4.44
N TYR A 70 -8.26 -3.76 -5.19
CA TYR A 70 -9.59 -3.17 -5.15
C TYR A 70 -10.48 -3.87 -4.12
N LEU A 71 -10.97 -3.13 -3.12
CA LEU A 71 -11.93 -3.60 -2.13
C LEU A 71 -13.34 -3.19 -2.55
N SER A 72 -14.14 -4.17 -2.97
CA SER A 72 -15.54 -3.92 -3.30
C SER A 72 -16.37 -3.62 -2.04
N PRO A 73 -17.53 -2.98 -2.13
CA PRO A 73 -18.37 -2.69 -0.96
C PRO A 73 -18.78 -3.91 -0.10
N ARG A 74 -18.62 -5.12 -0.62
CA ARG A 74 -18.95 -6.38 0.07
C ARG A 74 -17.78 -6.93 0.88
N ASP A 75 -16.56 -6.47 0.59
CA ASP A 75 -15.35 -7.01 1.17
C ASP A 75 -15.15 -6.51 2.61
N TYR A 76 -14.24 -7.15 3.30
CA TYR A 76 -13.76 -6.69 4.60
C TYR A 76 -12.87 -5.45 4.41
N HIS A 77 -13.20 -4.33 5.07
CA HIS A 77 -12.60 -3.03 4.79
C HIS A 77 -11.56 -2.57 5.82
N ARG A 78 -11.05 -3.46 6.64
CA ARG A 78 -9.85 -3.19 7.42
C ARG A 78 -8.63 -3.61 6.63
N VAL A 79 -7.56 -2.86 6.77
CA VAL A 79 -6.29 -3.06 6.09
C VAL A 79 -5.26 -3.45 7.13
N HIS A 80 -4.49 -4.47 6.81
CA HIS A 80 -3.51 -5.07 7.72
C HIS A 80 -2.10 -4.92 7.19
N MET A 81 -1.12 -5.04 8.08
CA MET A 81 0.28 -5.02 7.70
C MET A 81 0.65 -6.31 6.96
N PRO A 82 1.24 -6.20 5.78
CA PRO A 82 1.67 -7.37 5.01
C PRO A 82 2.94 -8.02 5.58
N CYS A 83 3.73 -7.25 6.30
CA CYS A 83 5.00 -7.64 6.96
C CYS A 83 5.21 -6.78 8.21
N ASP A 84 6.23 -7.09 8.99
CA ASP A 84 6.70 -6.23 10.07
C ASP A 84 7.23 -4.91 9.50
N GLY A 85 6.92 -3.80 10.15
CA GLY A 85 7.39 -2.48 9.71
C GLY A 85 7.29 -1.41 10.78
N THR A 86 8.19 -0.44 10.69
CA THR A 86 8.19 0.78 11.51
C THR A 86 7.74 1.95 10.65
N LEU A 87 6.69 2.64 11.08
CA LEU A 87 6.17 3.79 10.36
C LEU A 87 7.19 4.92 10.38
N ARG A 88 7.60 5.37 9.21
CA ARG A 88 8.51 6.51 9.01
C ARG A 88 7.74 7.79 8.76
N GLN A 89 6.71 7.72 7.93
CA GLN A 89 5.98 8.89 7.48
C GLN A 89 4.52 8.56 7.15
N MET A 90 3.62 9.47 7.46
CA MET A 90 2.23 9.46 7.02
C MET A 90 1.96 10.75 6.24
N ILE A 91 1.37 10.63 5.05
CA ILE A 91 1.07 11.77 4.18
C ILE A 91 -0.41 11.74 3.82
N TYR A 92 -1.14 12.79 4.16
CA TYR A 92 -2.46 13.03 3.62
C TYR A 92 -2.34 13.80 2.31
N VAL A 93 -2.94 13.27 1.26
CA VAL A 93 -3.00 13.93 -0.05
C VAL A 93 -4.47 14.21 -0.39
N PRO A 94 -4.86 15.50 -0.44
CA PRO A 94 -6.20 15.88 -0.85
C PRO A 94 -6.46 15.51 -2.30
N GLY A 95 -7.72 15.27 -2.66
CA GLY A 95 -8.07 14.90 -4.03
C GLY A 95 -9.56 14.73 -4.25
N ASP A 96 -9.86 14.19 -5.41
CA ASP A 96 -11.21 13.82 -5.80
C ASP A 96 -11.68 12.55 -5.04
N LEU A 97 -12.95 12.22 -5.22
CA LEU A 97 -13.55 10.98 -4.70
C LEU A 97 -14.25 10.24 -5.83
N PHE A 98 -13.54 9.97 -6.92
CA PHE A 98 -14.07 9.10 -7.97
C PHE A 98 -14.31 7.68 -7.44
N SER A 99 -15.27 6.97 -8.02
CA SER A 99 -15.36 5.53 -7.83
C SER A 99 -14.05 4.87 -8.29
N VAL A 100 -13.58 3.86 -7.56
CA VAL A 100 -12.34 3.14 -7.87
C VAL A 100 -12.59 1.72 -8.42
N ASN A 101 -13.82 1.47 -8.90
CA ASN A 101 -14.15 0.20 -9.54
C ASN A 101 -13.39 -0.01 -10.88
N PRO A 102 -13.31 -1.23 -11.39
CA PRO A 102 -12.58 -1.53 -12.63
C PRO A 102 -12.96 -0.65 -13.83
N LEU A 103 -14.26 -0.40 -14.02
CA LEU A 103 -14.74 0.45 -15.13
C LEU A 103 -14.22 1.88 -15.03
N THR A 104 -14.19 2.45 -13.82
CA THR A 104 -13.64 3.81 -13.62
C THR A 104 -12.13 3.81 -13.82
N ALA A 105 -11.43 2.76 -13.36
CA ALA A 105 -9.99 2.63 -13.55
C ALA A 105 -9.58 2.53 -15.03
N GLU A 106 -10.43 1.95 -15.86
CA GLU A 106 -10.23 1.86 -17.32
C GLU A 106 -10.50 3.18 -18.07
N ASN A 107 -11.27 4.11 -17.49
CA ASN A 107 -11.77 5.29 -18.23
C ASN A 107 -11.32 6.64 -17.65
N VAL A 108 -10.82 6.69 -16.43
CA VAL A 108 -10.37 7.94 -15.78
C VAL A 108 -8.86 7.94 -15.65
N PRO A 109 -8.14 8.75 -16.43
CA PRO A 109 -6.67 8.85 -16.31
C PRO A 109 -6.24 9.32 -14.91
N ASN A 110 -5.13 8.80 -14.41
CA ASN A 110 -4.53 9.14 -13.10
C ASN A 110 -5.49 8.94 -11.92
N LEU A 111 -6.45 8.04 -12.02
CA LEU A 111 -7.52 7.86 -11.05
C LEU A 111 -7.02 7.82 -9.60
N PHE A 112 -6.07 6.95 -9.33
CA PHE A 112 -5.58 6.71 -7.97
C PHE A 112 -4.72 7.87 -7.45
N ALA A 113 -3.99 8.55 -8.33
CA ALA A 113 -3.21 9.74 -7.98
C ALA A 113 -4.06 11.01 -7.86
N ARG A 114 -5.28 11.02 -8.39
CA ARG A 114 -6.25 12.12 -8.27
C ARG A 114 -7.14 12.01 -7.03
N ASN A 115 -7.43 10.79 -6.59
CA ASN A 115 -8.31 10.59 -5.43
C ASN A 115 -7.61 10.96 -4.11
N GLU A 116 -8.43 11.46 -3.17
CA GLU A 116 -8.02 11.67 -1.78
C GLU A 116 -7.45 10.37 -1.21
N ARG A 117 -6.30 10.45 -0.54
CA ARG A 117 -5.59 9.27 -0.05
C ARG A 117 -4.70 9.55 1.14
N VAL A 118 -4.35 8.49 1.83
CA VAL A 118 -3.35 8.50 2.90
C VAL A 118 -2.23 7.55 2.51
N VAL A 119 -1.01 8.07 2.45
CA VAL A 119 0.22 7.33 2.17
C VAL A 119 0.92 7.03 3.48
N CYS A 120 1.25 5.78 3.73
CA CYS A 120 2.01 5.35 4.90
C CYS A 120 3.31 4.70 4.42
N ILE A 121 4.45 5.26 4.83
CA ILE A 121 5.78 4.76 4.50
C ILE A 121 6.32 4.02 5.72
N PHE A 122 6.65 2.77 5.52
CA PHE A 122 7.24 1.90 6.53
C PHE A 122 8.66 1.52 6.15
N ASP A 123 9.54 1.54 7.14
CA ASP A 123 10.84 0.88 7.05
C ASP A 123 10.65 -0.58 7.45
N THR A 124 11.09 -1.50 6.59
CA THR A 124 11.02 -2.95 6.77
C THR A 124 12.40 -3.57 6.67
N GLU A 125 12.54 -4.86 7.03
CA GLU A 125 13.82 -5.57 6.92
C GLU A 125 14.34 -5.69 5.47
N PHE A 126 13.44 -5.59 4.46
CA PHE A 126 13.80 -5.69 3.05
C PHE A 126 13.77 -4.34 2.31
N GLY A 127 13.76 -3.25 3.05
CA GLY A 127 13.75 -1.89 2.51
C GLY A 127 12.42 -1.15 2.74
N PRO A 128 12.26 0.04 2.17
CA PRO A 128 11.05 0.83 2.32
C PRO A 128 9.86 0.17 1.63
N MET A 129 8.70 0.29 2.27
CA MET A 129 7.40 -0.10 1.73
C MET A 129 6.43 1.07 1.86
N ALA A 130 5.72 1.39 0.79
CA ALA A 130 4.58 2.30 0.86
C ALA A 130 3.27 1.50 0.86
N GLN A 131 2.36 1.84 1.77
CA GLN A 131 0.99 1.35 1.75
C GLN A 131 0.04 2.54 1.63
N VAL A 132 -0.61 2.66 0.48
CA VAL A 132 -1.45 3.81 0.11
C VAL A 132 -2.91 3.40 0.19
N LEU A 133 -3.66 4.10 1.04
CA LEU A 133 -5.10 3.93 1.20
C LEU A 133 -5.81 5.00 0.37
N VAL A 134 -6.45 4.57 -0.72
CA VAL A 134 -7.13 5.48 -1.66
C VAL A 134 -8.62 5.50 -1.38
N GLY A 135 -9.15 6.69 -1.11
CA GLY A 135 -10.56 6.95 -0.89
C GLY A 135 -11.38 6.91 -2.21
N ALA A 136 -12.70 6.82 -2.09
CA ALA A 136 -13.62 6.79 -3.22
C ALA A 136 -14.98 7.42 -2.84
N THR A 137 -15.86 7.62 -3.81
CA THR A 137 -17.14 8.37 -3.74
C THR A 137 -18.00 8.05 -2.50
N ILE A 138 -17.98 6.83 -2.03
CA ILE A 138 -18.81 6.38 -0.90
C ILE A 138 -17.96 6.27 0.39
N VAL A 139 -16.63 6.44 0.28
CA VAL A 139 -15.71 6.33 1.40
C VAL A 139 -15.68 7.66 2.16
N GLY A 140 -16.45 7.72 3.22
CA GLY A 140 -16.53 8.93 4.03
C GLY A 140 -15.29 9.20 4.88
N SER A 141 -14.39 8.24 5.09
CA SER A 141 -13.14 8.47 5.82
C SER A 141 -12.19 7.27 5.79
N ILE A 142 -10.90 7.60 5.90
CA ILE A 142 -9.80 6.68 6.19
C ILE A 142 -9.40 6.88 7.65
N GLU A 143 -9.33 5.79 8.38
CA GLU A 143 -8.93 5.78 9.78
C GLU A 143 -7.70 4.90 9.96
N LEU A 144 -6.70 5.39 10.69
CA LEU A 144 -5.47 4.65 11.03
C LEU A 144 -5.43 4.42 12.53
N ILE A 145 -4.89 3.28 12.97
CA ILE A 145 -4.93 2.91 14.39
C ILE A 145 -4.13 3.85 15.29
N TRP A 146 -3.09 4.51 14.76
CA TRP A 146 -2.24 5.44 15.50
C TRP A 146 -2.66 6.91 15.39
N ALA A 147 -3.47 7.26 14.40
CA ALA A 147 -3.85 8.65 14.12
C ALA A 147 -5.35 8.91 14.21
N GLY A 148 -6.18 7.85 14.35
CA GLY A 148 -7.62 7.95 14.27
C GLY A 148 -8.10 8.31 12.85
N THR A 149 -9.17 9.08 12.74
CA THR A 149 -9.73 9.49 11.44
C THR A 149 -8.84 10.56 10.80
N VAL A 150 -8.23 10.23 9.67
CA VAL A 150 -7.31 11.11 8.91
C VAL A 150 -8.07 11.90 7.85
N THR A 151 -9.05 11.30 7.19
CA THR A 151 -9.85 11.97 6.16
C THR A 151 -11.33 12.02 6.57
N PRO A 152 -12.07 13.06 6.19
CA PRO A 152 -11.65 14.19 5.37
C PRO A 152 -11.14 15.35 6.22
N PRO A 153 -9.88 15.75 6.16
CA PRO A 153 -9.54 17.11 6.51
C PRO A 153 -10.08 18.02 5.41
N ARG A 154 -10.38 19.25 5.76
CA ARG A 154 -10.87 20.24 4.80
C ARG A 154 -9.72 21.01 4.23
N GLY A 155 -9.65 21.16 2.90
CA GLY A 155 -8.66 21.96 2.21
C GLY A 155 -7.92 21.22 1.10
N ASN A 156 -6.99 21.92 0.44
CA ASN A 156 -6.25 21.41 -0.72
C ASN A 156 -4.74 21.28 -0.42
N THR A 157 -4.38 21.15 0.85
CA THR A 157 -2.98 21.10 1.28
C THR A 157 -2.58 19.66 1.59
N VAL A 158 -1.43 19.24 1.09
CA VAL A 158 -0.78 18.00 1.50
C VAL A 158 -0.22 18.19 2.91
N TYR A 159 -0.53 17.26 3.80
CA TYR A 159 0.00 17.24 5.17
C TYR A 159 0.88 16.02 5.37
N THR A 160 2.05 16.22 5.94
CA THR A 160 3.01 15.16 6.25
C THR A 160 3.28 15.13 7.75
N TRP A 161 3.32 13.93 8.30
CA TRP A 161 3.72 13.65 9.68
C TRP A 161 4.87 12.66 9.66
N ASP A 162 5.98 13.04 10.29
CA ASP A 162 7.14 12.18 10.48
C ASP A 162 7.05 11.49 11.83
N TYR A 163 7.46 10.22 11.87
CA TYR A 163 7.45 9.38 13.06
C TYR A 163 8.87 8.94 13.39
N PRO A 164 9.25 8.94 14.68
CA PRO A 164 10.56 8.49 15.08
C PRO A 164 10.68 6.96 14.93
N ALA A 165 11.85 6.49 14.56
CA ALA A 165 12.11 5.05 14.42
C ALA A 165 12.09 4.31 15.79
N THR A 166 12.34 5.03 16.89
CA THR A 166 12.42 4.46 18.25
C THR A 166 11.79 5.39 19.27
N GLY A 167 11.52 4.85 20.47
CA GLY A 167 10.94 5.59 21.59
C GLY A 167 9.42 5.56 21.64
N ASP A 168 8.83 6.24 22.61
CA ASP A 168 7.40 6.15 22.94
C ASP A 168 6.44 6.63 21.82
N LYS A 169 6.96 7.39 20.86
CA LYS A 169 6.19 7.88 19.71
C LYS A 169 6.42 7.06 18.43
N SER A 170 7.26 6.03 18.50
CA SER A 170 7.47 5.10 17.39
C SER A 170 6.22 4.26 17.17
N VAL A 171 5.85 4.07 15.92
CA VAL A 171 4.73 3.21 15.50
C VAL A 171 5.32 1.96 14.84
N VAL A 172 5.35 0.86 15.56
CA VAL A 172 5.85 -0.42 15.08
C VAL A 172 4.67 -1.38 14.98
N LEU A 173 4.47 -1.96 13.81
CA LEU A 173 3.40 -2.91 13.54
C LEU A 173 3.98 -4.24 13.07
N LYS A 174 3.34 -5.31 13.48
CA LYS A 174 3.68 -6.67 13.08
C LYS A 174 2.85 -7.13 11.88
N LYS A 175 3.36 -8.10 11.14
CA LYS A 175 2.62 -8.77 10.08
C LYS A 175 1.26 -9.26 10.59
N GLY A 176 0.19 -8.86 9.89
CA GLY A 176 -1.19 -9.18 10.28
C GLY A 176 -1.85 -8.19 11.22
N ASP A 177 -1.12 -7.25 11.83
CA ASP A 177 -1.73 -6.19 12.64
C ASP A 177 -2.63 -5.30 11.79
N GLU A 178 -3.77 -4.88 12.32
CA GLU A 178 -4.58 -3.86 11.66
C GLU A 178 -3.82 -2.54 11.62
N MET A 179 -3.64 -1.96 10.44
CA MET A 179 -3.06 -0.64 10.32
C MET A 179 -4.10 0.47 10.17
N GLY A 180 -5.25 0.12 9.63
CA GLY A 180 -6.30 1.10 9.38
C GLY A 180 -7.53 0.50 8.73
N ARG A 181 -8.47 1.37 8.38
CA ARG A 181 -9.74 0.95 7.78
C ARG A 181 -10.39 2.03 6.94
N PHE A 182 -11.20 1.58 6.01
CA PHE A 182 -12.12 2.44 5.26
C PHE A 182 -13.54 2.29 5.77
N LYS A 183 -14.36 3.31 5.67
CA LYS A 183 -15.77 3.19 6.05
C LYS A 183 -16.62 2.53 4.97
N LEU A 184 -16.21 2.55 3.69
CA LEU A 184 -16.84 1.81 2.56
C LEU A 184 -15.94 1.86 1.32
N GLY A 185 -15.97 0.81 0.43
CA GLY A 185 -15.34 0.63 -0.88
C GLY A 185 -14.12 1.49 -1.27
N SER A 186 -12.98 0.85 -1.57
CA SER A 186 -11.70 1.57 -1.62
C SER A 186 -10.63 0.77 -2.38
N THR A 187 -9.43 1.34 -2.45
CA THR A 187 -8.27 0.67 -3.04
C THR A 187 -7.07 0.80 -2.12
N VAL A 188 -6.33 -0.28 -1.97
CA VAL A 188 -5.00 -0.29 -1.33
C VAL A 188 -3.96 -0.48 -2.41
N ILE A 189 -2.92 0.35 -2.40
CA ILE A 189 -1.78 0.22 -3.31
C ILE A 189 -0.53 0.04 -2.46
N ASN A 190 0.18 -1.06 -2.69
CA ASN A 190 1.49 -1.28 -2.10
C ASN A 190 2.58 -0.99 -3.11
N LEU A 191 3.63 -0.31 -2.67
CA LEU A 191 4.88 -0.13 -3.40
C LEU A 191 6.02 -0.72 -2.57
N PHE A 192 6.91 -1.39 -3.24
CA PHE A 192 8.10 -2.02 -2.68
C PHE A 192 9.34 -1.53 -3.41
N ALA A 193 10.46 -1.42 -2.71
CA ALA A 193 11.72 -1.01 -3.30
C ALA A 193 12.23 -2.03 -4.35
N LYS A 194 13.17 -1.59 -5.17
CA LYS A 194 13.84 -2.45 -6.15
C LYS A 194 14.46 -3.68 -5.48
N ASP A 195 14.32 -4.84 -6.11
CA ASP A 195 14.92 -6.10 -5.70
C ASP A 195 14.59 -6.52 -4.26
N SER A 196 13.49 -6.02 -3.69
CA SER A 196 13.08 -6.30 -2.31
C SER A 196 12.14 -7.50 -2.20
N ILE A 197 11.30 -7.72 -3.20
CA ILE A 197 10.28 -8.77 -3.17
C ILE A 197 10.16 -9.49 -4.53
N ARG A 198 9.50 -10.65 -4.48
CA ARG A 198 8.91 -11.33 -5.64
C ARG A 198 7.48 -11.72 -5.30
N PHE A 199 6.54 -11.33 -6.14
CA PHE A 199 5.13 -11.74 -5.96
C PHE A 199 4.97 -13.26 -6.01
N ASP A 200 4.02 -13.77 -5.22
CA ASP A 200 3.64 -15.17 -5.22
C ASP A 200 3.04 -15.59 -6.57
N ASP A 201 3.25 -16.85 -6.98
CA ASP A 201 2.78 -17.36 -8.26
C ASP A 201 1.23 -17.40 -8.37
N SER A 202 0.53 -17.29 -7.26
CA SER A 202 -0.94 -17.17 -7.22
C SER A 202 -1.44 -15.79 -7.65
N MET A 203 -0.57 -14.76 -7.66
CA MET A 203 -0.94 -13.40 -8.06
C MET A 203 -1.33 -13.36 -9.53
N LYS A 204 -2.55 -12.91 -9.79
CA LYS A 204 -3.08 -12.71 -11.14
C LYS A 204 -4.04 -11.54 -11.14
N ASN A 205 -4.05 -10.76 -12.23
CA ASN A 205 -5.06 -9.71 -12.41
C ASN A 205 -6.46 -10.29 -12.35
N ASN A 206 -7.35 -9.59 -11.68
CA ASN A 206 -8.73 -9.99 -11.41
C ASN A 206 -8.90 -11.21 -10.47
N ALA A 207 -7.83 -11.72 -9.87
CA ALA A 207 -7.93 -12.76 -8.87
C ALA A 207 -8.44 -12.19 -7.53
N PRO A 208 -9.35 -12.90 -6.84
CA PRO A 208 -9.72 -12.54 -5.48
C PRO A 208 -8.54 -12.77 -4.53
N THR A 209 -8.37 -11.90 -3.57
CA THR A 209 -7.39 -12.03 -2.49
C THR A 209 -8.08 -12.17 -1.15
N MET A 210 -7.39 -12.79 -0.22
CA MET A 210 -7.86 -12.98 1.15
C MET A 210 -6.77 -12.50 2.11
N MET A 211 -7.10 -11.59 3.00
CA MET A 211 -6.19 -11.05 4.00
C MET A 211 -5.48 -12.19 4.74
N GLY A 212 -4.17 -12.07 4.89
CA GLY A 212 -3.34 -13.06 5.56
C GLY A 212 -2.76 -14.18 4.67
N THR A 213 -3.31 -14.43 3.47
CA THR A 213 -2.72 -15.44 2.55
C THR A 213 -1.41 -14.96 1.92
N PRO A 214 -0.54 -15.86 1.41
CA PRO A 214 0.71 -15.45 0.75
C PRO A 214 0.47 -14.43 -0.37
N TYR A 215 1.30 -13.38 -0.39
CA TYR A 215 1.22 -12.26 -1.32
C TYR A 215 2.50 -12.11 -2.13
N ALA A 216 3.62 -12.14 -1.41
CA ALA A 216 4.95 -12.06 -1.97
C ALA A 216 5.96 -12.71 -1.03
N GLN A 217 7.19 -12.85 -1.49
CA GLN A 217 8.33 -13.27 -0.68
C GLN A 217 9.39 -12.19 -0.72
N GLN A 218 10.03 -11.94 0.42
CA GLN A 218 11.23 -11.13 0.49
C GLN A 218 12.33 -11.76 -0.34
N LEU A 219 13.08 -10.94 -1.05
CA LEU A 219 14.33 -11.35 -1.69
C LEU A 219 15.48 -11.08 -0.71
N THR A 220 16.31 -12.10 -0.49
CA THR A 220 17.53 -11.92 0.31
C THR A 220 18.45 -10.98 -0.45
N GLN A 221 18.74 -9.81 0.11
CA GLN A 221 19.80 -8.97 -0.43
C GLN A 221 21.12 -9.73 -0.28
N THR A 222 21.65 -10.24 -1.39
CA THR A 222 23.02 -10.74 -1.43
C THR A 222 23.92 -9.54 -1.15
N ALA A 223 24.55 -9.53 0.03
CA ALA A 223 25.58 -8.54 0.34
C ALA A 223 26.61 -8.60 -0.78
N THR A 224 26.68 -7.55 -1.58
CA THR A 224 27.76 -7.38 -2.56
C THR A 224 29.01 -7.10 -1.74
N THR A 225 29.76 -8.16 -1.43
CA THR A 225 31.14 -8.02 -0.97
C THR A 225 31.91 -7.39 -2.11
N SER A 226 32.13 -6.08 -2.00
CA SER A 226 33.13 -5.41 -2.79
C SER A 226 34.49 -6.00 -2.39
N ASP A 227 35.00 -6.94 -3.19
CA ASP A 227 36.40 -7.30 -3.16
C ASP A 227 37.22 -6.04 -3.40
N VAL A 228 37.72 -5.47 -2.34
CA VAL A 228 38.84 -4.55 -2.38
C VAL A 228 40.08 -5.44 -2.56
N SER A 229 40.45 -5.69 -3.81
CA SER A 229 41.77 -6.22 -4.12
C SER A 229 42.80 -5.10 -3.98
N GLU A 230 43.74 -5.30 -3.09
CA GLU A 230 45.01 -4.58 -2.96
C GLU A 230 45.81 -4.56 -4.25
#